data_311c303eb0e56272c50ccf2a086b2634
#
_entry.id   311c303eb0e56272c50ccf2a086b2634
#
_cell.length_a   1.000
_cell.length_b   1.000
_cell.length_c   1.000
_cell.angle_alpha   90.00
_cell.angle_beta   90.00
_cell.angle_gamma   90.00
#
_symmetry.space_group_name_H-M   'P 1'
#
loop_
_entity.id
_entity.type
_entity.pdbx_description
1 polymer ?
#
loop_
_entity_poly.entity_id
_entity_poly.type
_entity_poly.pdbx_seq_one_letter_code
_entity_poly.pdbx_strand_id
1 'polypeptide(L)'
;MALHRIACLCHNMDDCCAECLIMSGLEIERKFLVKKGDAYKLLAFSSSHIQQGYLPCIGATVRIRTRDDKAYLTIKGKATNGGLSRYEFETEITMEEASQLFKLCQGGVIDKRRYLVKSGAHTFEVDEFYGDNEGLVLAEVELAYEQEPYVKPDFIGIEVTGDARFYNKYMLNHPYSDWKNTLPEEYQ
;
A
#
# COMPACT_ATOMS: atom_id res chain seq x y z
N MET A 1 -19.62 27.00 12.16
CA MET A 1 -18.29 27.63 12.09
C MET A 1 -17.63 27.17 10.80
N ALA A 2 -17.05 28.08 10.06
CA ALA A 2 -16.84 28.03 8.63
C ALA A 2 -15.89 26.94 8.15
N LEU A 3 -16.36 26.09 7.24
CA LEU A 3 -15.53 25.30 6.34
C LEU A 3 -14.76 26.25 5.41
N HIS A 4 -13.45 26.37 5.60
CA HIS A 4 -12.60 27.02 4.62
C HIS A 4 -12.49 26.11 3.40
N ARG A 5 -13.26 26.43 2.37
CA ARG A 5 -13.00 25.96 1.00
C ARG A 5 -11.71 26.64 0.55
N ILE A 6 -10.63 25.87 0.48
CA ILE A 6 -9.45 26.30 -0.28
C ILE A 6 -9.82 26.09 -1.75
N ALA A 7 -10.15 27.17 -2.43
CA ALA A 7 -10.35 27.15 -3.87
C ALA A 7 -9.00 26.91 -4.55
N CYS A 8 -8.88 25.82 -5.30
CA CYS A 8 -7.74 25.59 -6.18
C CYS A 8 -7.73 26.70 -7.25
N LEU A 9 -6.67 27.52 -7.29
CA LEU A 9 -6.46 28.60 -8.23
C LEU A 9 -5.79 28.13 -9.54
N CYS A 10 -5.99 26.88 -9.93
CA CYS A 10 -5.48 26.37 -11.21
C CYS A 10 -6.31 26.95 -12.36
N HIS A 11 -5.71 27.86 -13.14
CA HIS A 11 -6.35 28.50 -14.30
C HIS A 11 -6.28 27.67 -15.58
N ASN A 12 -5.57 26.50 -15.57
CA ASN A 12 -5.53 25.54 -16.67
C ASN A 12 -5.52 24.10 -16.15
N MET A 13 -6.20 23.20 -16.86
CA MET A 13 -6.30 21.77 -16.51
C MET A 13 -4.95 21.02 -16.57
N ASP A 14 -3.93 21.60 -17.18
CA ASP A 14 -2.60 21.00 -17.35
C ASP A 14 -1.65 21.26 -16.16
N ASP A 15 -2.02 22.13 -15.21
CA ASP A 15 -1.21 22.48 -14.03
C ASP A 15 -1.76 21.91 -12.71
N CYS A 16 -2.55 20.84 -12.76
CA CYS A 16 -3.04 20.20 -11.55
C CYS A 16 -1.86 19.48 -10.87
N CYS A 17 -1.24 20.13 -9.87
CA CYS A 17 -0.12 19.55 -9.13
C CYS A 17 -0.55 18.27 -8.38
N ALA A 18 0.39 17.35 -8.19
CA ALA A 18 0.19 16.10 -7.43
C ALA A 18 -0.43 16.31 -6.04
N GLU A 19 -0.17 17.47 -5.40
CA GLU A 19 -0.78 17.86 -4.12
C GLU A 19 -2.29 18.09 -4.22
N CYS A 20 -2.81 18.53 -5.36
CA CYS A 20 -4.25 18.74 -5.55
C CYS A 20 -5.01 17.40 -5.71
N LEU A 21 -4.37 16.38 -6.24
CA LEU A 21 -4.92 15.02 -6.39
C LEU A 21 -4.92 14.25 -5.06
N ILE A 22 -3.93 14.46 -4.19
CA ILE A 22 -3.91 13.92 -2.83
C ILE A 22 -5.13 14.41 -2.01
N MET A 23 -5.64 15.60 -2.30
CA MET A 23 -6.86 16.16 -1.67
C MET A 23 -8.15 15.52 -2.19
N SER A 24 -8.13 14.76 -3.29
CA SER A 24 -9.33 14.09 -3.83
C SER A 24 -9.66 12.78 -3.12
N GLY A 25 -8.75 12.24 -2.32
CA GLY A 25 -8.94 10.95 -1.64
C GLY A 25 -9.00 9.74 -2.59
N LEU A 26 -8.64 9.93 -3.85
CA LEU A 26 -8.58 8.87 -4.86
C LEU A 26 -7.12 8.40 -4.99
N GLU A 27 -6.83 7.21 -4.48
CA GLU A 27 -5.57 6.51 -4.69
C GLU A 27 -5.68 5.64 -5.94
N ILE A 28 -4.83 5.89 -6.94
CA ILE A 28 -4.71 5.03 -8.12
C ILE A 28 -3.36 4.36 -8.03
N GLU A 29 -3.38 3.05 -7.79
CA GLU A 29 -2.16 2.24 -7.68
C GLU A 29 -2.18 1.09 -8.69
N ARG A 30 -1.01 0.75 -9.22
CA ARG A 30 -0.80 -0.50 -9.94
C ARG A 30 0.10 -1.41 -9.13
N LYS A 31 -0.22 -2.69 -9.14
CA LYS A 31 0.44 -3.72 -8.35
C LYS A 31 1.02 -4.81 -9.23
N PHE A 32 2.23 -5.26 -8.92
CA PHE A 32 2.99 -6.21 -9.71
C PHE A 32 3.66 -7.27 -8.84
N LEU A 33 3.82 -8.47 -9.39
CA LEU A 33 4.79 -9.43 -8.89
C LEU A 33 6.21 -8.97 -9.23
N VAL A 34 7.14 -9.27 -8.35
CA VAL A 34 8.56 -9.01 -8.55
C VAL A 34 9.26 -10.31 -8.90
N LYS A 35 10.09 -10.32 -9.95
CA LYS A 35 10.89 -11.47 -10.34
C LYS A 35 11.89 -11.82 -9.24
N LYS A 36 12.21 -13.11 -9.10
CA LYS A 36 13.24 -13.58 -8.16
C LYS A 36 14.54 -12.82 -8.31
N GLY A 37 15.16 -12.53 -7.18
CA GLY A 37 16.45 -11.85 -7.07
C GLY A 37 16.37 -10.59 -6.23
N ASP A 38 17.53 -9.98 -6.01
CA ASP A 38 17.71 -8.85 -5.09
C ASP A 38 17.92 -7.50 -5.81
N ALA A 39 17.59 -7.42 -7.10
CA ALA A 39 17.83 -6.21 -7.90
C ALA A 39 17.17 -4.96 -7.29
N TYR A 40 15.94 -5.08 -6.78
CA TYR A 40 15.23 -3.98 -6.12
C TYR A 40 15.94 -3.51 -4.84
N LYS A 41 16.59 -4.42 -4.07
CA LYS A 41 17.34 -4.06 -2.86
C LYS A 41 18.56 -3.19 -3.20
N LEU A 42 19.24 -3.54 -4.29
CA LEU A 42 20.42 -2.79 -4.76
C LEU A 42 20.07 -1.41 -5.32
N LEU A 43 18.87 -1.26 -5.89
CA LEU A 43 18.39 -0.02 -6.49
C LEU A 43 17.62 0.87 -5.51
N ALA A 44 17.27 0.36 -4.35
CA ALA A 44 16.52 1.10 -3.35
C ALA A 44 17.34 2.23 -2.75
N PHE A 45 16.75 3.42 -2.69
CA PHE A 45 17.34 4.55 -1.99
C PHE A 45 16.93 4.62 -0.52
N SER A 46 15.91 3.86 -0.12
CA SER A 46 15.43 3.77 1.27
C SER A 46 14.73 2.44 1.50
N SER A 47 14.70 1.98 2.75
CA SER A 47 13.84 0.86 3.16
C SER A 47 13.32 1.08 4.57
N SER A 48 12.16 0.48 4.88
CA SER A 48 11.54 0.50 6.21
C SER A 48 10.90 -0.83 6.53
N HIS A 49 10.94 -1.22 7.82
CA HIS A 49 10.22 -2.37 8.32
C HIS A 49 8.78 -1.97 8.65
N ILE A 50 7.82 -2.72 8.16
CA ILE A 50 6.39 -2.43 8.33
C ILE A 50 5.71 -3.65 8.91
N GLN A 51 4.98 -3.43 10.01
CA GLN A 51 4.01 -4.39 10.52
C GLN A 51 2.62 -3.76 10.46
N GLN A 52 1.62 -4.52 10.02
CA GLN A 52 0.25 -4.02 9.97
C GLN A 52 -0.78 -5.09 10.29
N GLY A 53 -1.78 -4.70 11.06
CA GLY A 53 -2.92 -5.53 11.43
C GLY A 53 -4.23 -4.77 11.30
N TYR A 54 -5.34 -5.50 11.39
CA TYR A 54 -6.66 -4.94 11.21
C TYR A 54 -7.57 -5.29 12.38
N LEU A 55 -8.17 -4.26 12.97
CA LEU A 55 -9.18 -4.44 14.01
C LEU A 55 -10.52 -4.87 13.39
N PRO A 56 -11.29 -5.74 14.05
CA PRO A 56 -12.63 -6.07 13.60
C PRO A 56 -13.52 -4.82 13.64
N CYS A 57 -14.08 -4.46 12.49
CA CYS A 57 -14.97 -3.32 12.38
C CYS A 57 -16.02 -3.55 11.28
N ILE A 58 -17.28 -3.18 11.58
CA ILE A 58 -18.37 -3.24 10.60
C ILE A 58 -18.47 -1.87 9.92
N GLY A 59 -18.40 -1.85 8.61
CA GLY A 59 -18.61 -0.62 7.83
C GLY A 59 -17.41 0.28 7.65
N ALA A 60 -16.25 -0.09 8.21
CA ALA A 60 -14.99 0.60 8.02
C ALA A 60 -13.83 -0.40 7.99
N THR A 61 -12.66 0.04 7.57
CA THR A 61 -11.40 -0.67 7.79
C THR A 61 -10.60 0.11 8.82
N VAL A 62 -10.24 -0.55 9.92
CA VAL A 62 -9.38 0.02 10.96
C VAL A 62 -8.05 -0.71 10.92
N ARG A 63 -6.99 0.00 10.57
CA ARG A 63 -5.62 -0.54 10.41
C ARG A 63 -4.71 0.05 11.46
N ILE A 64 -3.94 -0.82 12.11
CA ILE A 64 -2.77 -0.45 12.90
C ILE A 64 -1.55 -0.73 12.05
N ARG A 65 -0.60 0.19 11.98
CA ARG A 65 0.63 0.04 11.22
C ARG A 65 1.80 0.62 12.01
N THR A 66 2.88 -0.15 12.12
CA THR A 66 4.19 0.41 12.48
C THR A 66 5.04 0.54 11.23
N ARG A 67 5.89 1.56 11.21
CA ARG A 67 6.92 1.78 10.21
C ARG A 67 8.19 2.21 10.95
N ASP A 68 9.15 1.30 11.05
CA ASP A 68 10.34 1.45 11.87
C ASP A 68 9.96 1.81 13.33
N ASP A 69 10.26 3.01 13.78
CA ASP A 69 10.03 3.53 15.15
C ASP A 69 8.72 4.33 15.29
N LYS A 70 7.90 4.42 14.25
CA LYS A 70 6.62 5.13 14.23
C LYS A 70 5.44 4.20 14.10
N ALA A 71 4.31 4.61 14.69
CA ALA A 71 3.07 3.85 14.60
C ALA A 71 1.88 4.75 14.23
N TYR A 72 0.92 4.16 13.51
CA TYR A 72 -0.24 4.86 12.96
C TYR A 72 -1.51 4.05 13.14
N LEU A 73 -2.58 4.76 13.46
CA LEU A 73 -3.96 4.27 13.40
C LEU A 73 -4.63 4.91 12.19
N THR A 74 -5.10 4.07 11.25
CA THR A 74 -5.82 4.52 10.05
C THR A 74 -7.24 3.98 10.08
N ILE A 75 -8.23 4.84 9.84
CA ILE A 75 -9.64 4.45 9.72
C ILE A 75 -10.11 4.85 8.31
N LYS A 76 -10.51 3.85 7.52
CA LYS A 76 -11.04 4.06 6.17
C LYS A 76 -12.52 3.70 6.15
N GLY A 77 -13.37 4.68 5.84
CA GLY A 77 -14.83 4.50 5.71
C GLY A 77 -15.20 3.63 4.51
N LYS A 78 -16.50 3.35 4.36
CA LYS A 78 -17.01 2.73 3.14
C LYS A 78 -16.77 3.63 1.94
N ALA A 79 -16.41 3.03 0.82
CA ALA A 79 -16.34 3.75 -0.43
C ALA A 79 -17.73 4.27 -0.84
N THR A 80 -17.78 5.49 -1.34
CA THR A 80 -18.97 6.16 -1.89
C THR A 80 -18.77 6.41 -3.38
N ASN A 81 -19.82 6.80 -4.10
CA ASN A 81 -19.76 7.14 -5.53
C ASN A 81 -19.12 6.04 -6.40
N GLY A 82 -19.57 4.79 -6.22
CA GLY A 82 -19.06 3.66 -7.04
C GLY A 82 -17.63 3.23 -6.70
N GLY A 83 -17.10 3.62 -5.52
CA GLY A 83 -15.76 3.28 -5.09
C GLY A 83 -14.74 4.40 -5.26
N LEU A 84 -15.15 5.53 -5.84
CA LEU A 84 -14.28 6.63 -6.23
C LEU A 84 -13.84 7.53 -5.07
N SER A 85 -14.51 7.50 -3.94
CA SER A 85 -14.12 8.30 -2.77
C SER A 85 -14.45 7.57 -1.46
N ARG A 86 -13.63 7.75 -0.45
CA ARG A 86 -13.88 7.29 0.91
C ARG A 86 -13.28 8.24 1.91
N TYR A 87 -13.92 8.36 3.05
CA TYR A 87 -13.33 9.08 4.17
C TYR A 87 -12.13 8.29 4.71
N GLU A 88 -11.01 8.96 4.89
CA GLU A 88 -9.82 8.42 5.53
C GLU A 88 -9.38 9.35 6.65
N PHE A 89 -9.12 8.76 7.80
CA PHE A 89 -8.50 9.40 8.96
C PHE A 89 -7.25 8.63 9.32
N GLU A 90 -6.12 9.31 9.45
CA GLU A 90 -4.88 8.72 9.98
C GLU A 90 -4.32 9.61 11.07
N THR A 91 -3.83 9.01 12.13
CA THR A 91 -3.13 9.69 13.22
C THR A 91 -1.94 8.85 13.68
N GLU A 92 -0.87 9.53 14.07
CA GLU A 92 0.26 8.89 14.74
C GLU A 92 -0.16 8.50 16.17
N ILE A 93 0.24 7.30 16.58
CA ILE A 93 0.07 6.75 17.92
C ILE A 93 1.42 6.32 18.46
N THR A 94 1.51 6.06 19.75
CA THR A 94 2.75 5.53 20.34
C THR A 94 2.99 4.07 19.95
N MET A 95 4.24 3.63 19.95
CA MET A 95 4.60 2.21 19.74
C MET A 95 3.99 1.30 20.81
N GLU A 96 3.83 1.81 22.04
CA GLU A 96 3.17 1.09 23.13
C GLU A 96 1.68 0.87 22.85
N GLU A 97 0.96 1.91 22.43
CA GLU A 97 -0.43 1.82 21.99
C GLU A 97 -0.58 0.85 20.82
N ALA A 98 0.27 0.94 19.81
CA ALA A 98 0.26 0.02 18.66
C ALA A 98 0.45 -1.44 19.13
N SER A 99 1.38 -1.71 20.05
CA SER A 99 1.61 -3.03 20.61
C SER A 99 0.36 -3.60 21.31
N GLN A 100 -0.40 -2.78 22.03
CA GLN A 100 -1.65 -3.23 22.64
C GLN A 100 -2.74 -3.47 21.59
N LEU A 101 -2.85 -2.57 20.60
CA LEU A 101 -3.84 -2.66 19.53
C LEU A 101 -3.60 -3.88 18.63
N PHE A 102 -2.35 -4.25 18.36
CA PHE A 102 -2.03 -5.48 17.60
C PHE A 102 -2.59 -6.75 18.25
N LYS A 103 -2.66 -6.82 19.58
CA LYS A 103 -3.27 -7.96 20.31
C LYS A 103 -4.77 -8.11 20.05
N LEU A 104 -5.42 -7.04 19.59
CA LEU A 104 -6.84 -7.01 19.26
C LEU A 104 -7.11 -7.26 17.77
N CYS A 105 -6.06 -7.31 16.92
CA CYS A 105 -6.19 -7.58 15.49
C CYS A 105 -6.63 -9.02 15.24
N GLN A 106 -7.44 -9.20 14.20
CA GLN A 106 -7.88 -10.52 13.75
C GLN A 106 -7.05 -10.99 12.55
N GLY A 107 -6.76 -12.29 12.52
CA GLY A 107 -5.98 -12.90 11.42
C GLY A 107 -4.46 -12.68 11.54
N GLY A 108 -3.98 -12.10 12.64
CA GLY A 108 -2.55 -11.85 12.84
C GLY A 108 -2.07 -10.50 12.31
N VAL A 109 -0.80 -10.44 11.95
CA VAL A 109 -0.11 -9.23 11.50
C VAL A 109 0.65 -9.55 10.21
N ILE A 110 0.52 -8.70 9.21
CA ILE A 110 1.39 -8.70 8.03
C ILE A 110 2.72 -8.08 8.43
N ASP A 111 3.78 -8.81 8.20
CA ASP A 111 5.16 -8.39 8.43
C ASP A 111 5.88 -8.27 7.08
N LYS A 112 6.50 -7.13 6.79
CA LYS A 112 7.15 -6.88 5.51
C LYS A 112 8.22 -5.80 5.62
N ARG A 113 9.18 -5.82 4.70
CA ARG A 113 10.11 -4.72 4.46
C ARG A 113 9.77 -4.05 3.14
N ARG A 114 9.57 -2.75 3.19
CA ARG A 114 9.31 -1.92 2.01
C ARG A 114 10.61 -1.27 1.56
N TYR A 115 10.91 -1.41 0.28
CA TYR A 115 12.03 -0.76 -0.40
C TYR A 115 11.48 0.27 -1.38
N LEU A 116 12.06 1.46 -1.39
CA LEU A 116 11.68 2.54 -2.30
C LEU A 116 12.67 2.61 -3.46
N VAL A 117 12.18 2.38 -4.67
CA VAL A 117 13.00 2.38 -5.90
C VAL A 117 12.52 3.46 -6.86
N LYS A 118 13.40 4.38 -7.24
CA LYS A 118 13.09 5.39 -8.26
C LYS A 118 13.13 4.78 -9.66
N SER A 119 12.10 5.12 -10.47
CA SER A 119 12.06 4.77 -11.88
C SER A 119 11.36 5.89 -12.67
N GLY A 120 12.13 6.66 -13.44
CA GLY A 120 11.61 7.87 -14.07
C GLY A 120 11.12 8.88 -13.05
N ALA A 121 9.91 9.38 -13.23
CA ALA A 121 9.27 10.33 -12.31
C ALA A 121 8.66 9.65 -11.07
N HIS A 122 8.46 8.33 -11.09
CA HIS A 122 7.75 7.59 -10.06
C HIS A 122 8.68 6.93 -9.03
N THR A 123 8.07 6.53 -7.91
CA THR A 123 8.70 5.66 -6.91
C THR A 123 7.91 4.35 -6.87
N PHE A 124 8.61 3.24 -7.08
CA PHE A 124 8.05 1.92 -6.82
C PHE A 124 8.27 1.58 -5.35
N GLU A 125 7.20 1.17 -4.68
CA GLU A 125 7.21 0.62 -3.34
C GLU A 125 7.28 -0.90 -3.45
N VAL A 126 8.42 -1.49 -3.12
CA VAL A 126 8.64 -2.94 -3.23
C VAL A 126 8.58 -3.56 -1.86
N ASP A 127 7.56 -4.37 -1.62
CA ASP A 127 7.28 -5.05 -0.36
C ASP A 127 7.78 -6.50 -0.40
N GLU A 128 8.77 -6.82 0.42
CA GLU A 128 9.24 -8.17 0.70
C GLU A 128 8.54 -8.67 1.97
N PHE A 129 7.76 -9.73 1.86
CA PHE A 129 6.95 -10.24 2.94
C PHE A 129 7.68 -11.32 3.75
N TYR A 130 7.31 -11.43 5.03
CA TYR A 130 7.88 -12.38 6.00
C TYR A 130 6.81 -13.29 6.62
N GLY A 131 7.26 -14.27 7.42
CA GLY A 131 6.39 -15.21 8.10
C GLY A 131 5.59 -16.08 7.14
N ASP A 132 4.29 -16.17 7.33
CA ASP A 132 3.40 -17.01 6.51
C ASP A 132 3.32 -16.56 5.05
N ASN A 133 3.78 -15.34 4.75
CA ASN A 133 3.84 -14.76 3.41
C ASN A 133 5.28 -14.71 2.86
N GLU A 134 6.23 -15.37 3.50
CA GLU A 134 7.64 -15.36 3.09
C GLU A 134 7.84 -15.89 1.68
N GLY A 135 8.70 -15.19 0.92
CA GLY A 135 8.98 -15.44 -0.49
C GLY A 135 8.10 -14.63 -1.45
N LEU A 136 7.00 -14.04 -0.97
CA LEU A 136 6.23 -13.11 -1.80
C LEU A 136 6.94 -11.75 -1.84
N VAL A 137 7.11 -11.21 -3.05
CA VAL A 137 7.57 -9.84 -3.26
C VAL A 137 6.61 -9.15 -4.22
N LEU A 138 6.02 -8.06 -3.77
CA LEU A 138 5.10 -7.22 -4.56
C LEU A 138 5.69 -5.84 -4.76
N ALA A 139 5.36 -5.22 -5.88
CA ALA A 139 5.68 -3.82 -6.13
C ALA A 139 4.42 -3.04 -6.43
N GLU A 140 4.34 -1.83 -5.88
CA GLU A 140 3.25 -0.88 -6.10
C GLU A 140 3.83 0.41 -6.69
N VAL A 141 3.07 1.04 -7.59
CA VAL A 141 3.34 2.39 -8.08
C VAL A 141 2.05 3.19 -8.04
N GLU A 142 2.11 4.36 -7.41
CA GLU A 142 1.01 5.32 -7.39
C GLU A 142 1.05 6.20 -8.62
N LEU A 143 -0.13 6.45 -9.19
CA LEU A 143 -0.34 7.24 -10.40
C LEU A 143 -1.31 8.39 -10.11
N ALA A 144 -1.10 9.52 -10.78
CA ALA A 144 -2.01 10.66 -10.70
C ALA A 144 -3.33 10.41 -11.45
N TYR A 145 -3.30 9.57 -12.50
CA TYR A 145 -4.48 9.13 -13.26
C TYR A 145 -4.22 7.77 -13.90
N GLU A 146 -5.30 7.02 -14.23
CA GLU A 146 -5.22 5.60 -14.64
C GLU A 146 -4.28 5.31 -15.83
N GLN A 147 -4.16 6.24 -16.78
CA GLN A 147 -3.34 6.09 -17.99
C GLN A 147 -2.00 6.81 -17.89
N GLU A 148 -1.60 7.27 -16.70
CA GLU A 148 -0.31 7.92 -16.51
C GLU A 148 0.83 6.99 -16.94
N PRO A 149 1.72 7.45 -17.86
CA PRO A 149 2.86 6.65 -18.27
C PRO A 149 3.91 6.59 -17.18
N TYR A 150 4.42 5.40 -16.92
CA TYR A 150 5.53 5.16 -15.98
C TYR A 150 6.58 4.25 -16.61
N VAL A 151 7.81 4.36 -16.13
CA VAL A 151 8.92 3.49 -16.54
C VAL A 151 8.95 2.27 -15.63
N LYS A 152 8.70 1.09 -16.21
CA LYS A 152 8.69 -0.18 -15.48
C LYS A 152 10.12 -0.71 -15.33
N PRO A 153 10.65 -0.86 -14.08
CA PRO A 153 11.96 -1.48 -13.86
C PRO A 153 12.00 -2.95 -14.33
N ASP A 154 13.18 -3.44 -14.72
CA ASP A 154 13.35 -4.79 -15.28
C ASP A 154 12.99 -5.93 -14.32
N PHE A 155 13.09 -5.70 -13.02
CA PHE A 155 12.71 -6.68 -12.00
C PHE A 155 11.19 -6.80 -11.81
N ILE A 156 10.41 -5.87 -12.34
CA ILE A 156 8.94 -5.92 -12.25
C ILE A 156 8.38 -6.94 -13.24
N GLY A 157 7.54 -7.82 -12.74
CA GLY A 157 6.92 -8.90 -13.49
C GLY A 157 5.48 -8.64 -13.93
N ILE A 158 4.62 -9.64 -13.69
CA ILE A 158 3.21 -9.64 -14.06
C ILE A 158 2.43 -8.64 -13.22
N GLU A 159 1.53 -7.89 -13.86
CA GLU A 159 0.57 -7.03 -13.18
C GLU A 159 -0.52 -7.88 -12.51
N VAL A 160 -0.80 -7.57 -11.25
CA VAL A 160 -1.80 -8.24 -10.40
C VAL A 160 -2.76 -7.24 -9.75
N THR A 161 -2.89 -6.06 -10.32
CA THR A 161 -3.85 -5.04 -9.90
C THR A 161 -5.25 -5.62 -9.89
N GLY A 162 -5.98 -5.45 -8.78
CA GLY A 162 -7.34 -5.95 -8.62
C GLY A 162 -7.47 -7.43 -8.23
N ASP A 163 -6.39 -8.22 -8.24
CA ASP A 163 -6.43 -9.58 -7.72
C ASP A 163 -6.40 -9.58 -6.18
N ALA A 164 -7.51 -10.04 -5.59
CA ALA A 164 -7.72 -10.00 -4.15
C ALA A 164 -6.65 -10.76 -3.34
N ARG A 165 -6.02 -11.79 -3.93
CA ARG A 165 -4.98 -12.60 -3.27
C ARG A 165 -3.81 -11.74 -2.79
N PHE A 166 -3.52 -10.63 -3.47
CA PHE A 166 -2.40 -9.72 -3.18
C PHE A 166 -2.77 -8.53 -2.30
N TYR A 167 -3.97 -8.53 -1.70
CA TYR A 167 -4.31 -7.53 -0.69
C TYR A 167 -3.84 -7.98 0.69
N ASN A 168 -3.17 -7.10 1.42
CA ASN A 168 -2.66 -7.40 2.77
C ASN A 168 -3.75 -7.97 3.69
N LYS A 169 -4.98 -7.45 3.63
CA LYS A 169 -6.10 -7.93 4.43
C LYS A 169 -6.55 -9.36 4.05
N TYR A 170 -6.44 -9.71 2.76
CA TYR A 170 -6.76 -11.07 2.30
C TYR A 170 -5.73 -12.07 2.78
N MET A 171 -4.44 -11.73 2.68
CA MET A 171 -3.32 -12.57 3.08
C MET A 171 -3.28 -12.92 4.57
N LEU A 172 -3.98 -12.16 5.43
CA LEU A 172 -4.10 -12.53 6.86
C LEU A 172 -4.87 -13.83 7.09
N ASN A 173 -5.83 -14.17 6.23
CA ASN A 173 -6.63 -15.38 6.36
C ASN A 173 -6.30 -16.42 5.28
N HIS A 174 -5.58 -16.05 4.26
CA HIS A 174 -5.17 -16.88 3.12
C HIS A 174 -3.71 -16.54 2.79
N PRO A 175 -2.76 -16.98 3.63
CA PRO A 175 -1.36 -16.61 3.48
C PRO A 175 -0.76 -17.17 2.19
N TYR A 176 0.29 -16.50 1.72
CA TYR A 176 0.99 -16.89 0.49
C TYR A 176 1.46 -18.34 0.49
N SER A 177 1.85 -18.88 1.66
CA SER A 177 2.22 -20.29 1.84
C SER A 177 1.18 -21.27 1.30
N ASP A 178 -0.11 -20.92 1.35
CA ASP A 178 -1.20 -21.80 0.93
C ASP A 178 -1.36 -21.88 -0.59
N TRP A 179 -0.96 -20.85 -1.31
CA TRP A 179 -1.22 -20.73 -2.75
C TRP A 179 0.02 -20.38 -3.60
N LYS A 180 1.22 -20.29 -3.02
CA LYS A 180 2.46 -19.97 -3.75
C LYS A 180 2.67 -20.83 -5.01
N ASN A 181 2.34 -22.11 -4.94
CA ASN A 181 2.50 -23.05 -6.05
C ASN A 181 1.56 -22.77 -7.24
N THR A 182 0.64 -21.81 -7.12
CA THR A 182 -0.21 -21.37 -8.22
C THR A 182 0.42 -20.29 -9.08
N LEU A 183 1.54 -19.71 -8.63
CA LEU A 183 2.29 -18.73 -9.39
C LEU A 183 3.35 -19.39 -10.27
N PRO A 184 3.77 -18.74 -11.38
CA PRO A 184 4.93 -19.16 -12.15
C PRO A 184 6.19 -19.24 -11.28
N GLU A 185 7.08 -20.18 -11.58
CA GLU A 185 8.29 -20.46 -10.79
C GLU A 185 9.22 -19.26 -10.62
N GLU A 186 9.20 -18.33 -11.57
CA GLU A 186 9.99 -17.09 -11.51
C GLU A 186 9.53 -16.09 -10.44
N TYR A 187 8.38 -16.34 -9.78
CA TYR A 187 7.81 -15.51 -8.71
C TYR A 187 7.63 -16.25 -7.38
N GLN A 188 8.07 -17.51 -7.27
CA GLN A 188 7.93 -18.33 -6.06
C GLN A 188 9.14 -18.20 -5.12
#